data_f79fd2b8a6499fff2182687c345cdc08
#
_entry.id   f79fd2b8a6499fff2182687c345cdc08
#
_cell.length_a   1.000
_cell.length_b   1.000
_cell.length_c   1.000
_cell.angle_alpha   90.00
_cell.angle_beta   90.00
_cell.angle_gamma   90.00
#
_symmetry.space_group_name_H-M   'P 1'
#
loop_
_entity.id
_entity.type
_entity.pdbx_description
1 polymer ?
#
loop_
_entity_poly.entity_id
_entity_poly.type
_entity_poly.pdbx_seq_one_letter_code
_entity_poly.pdbx_strand_id
1 'polypeptide(L)'
;VLDAASVGGILEVYRPERTTLSNLLEGLGPDEWAWPTECPEYSVKGVATHILGDDLSLLSRQRDQAESGLSLLMAELHGSDFRTLLDTFNDRWVAAARFLSPKLLIELLGLTGEWTAEYYESVDPLTEGESVGIFGSRQDESSPFWHAIAREYLERWIHHSQIRRALDLSSLSDRKFLVPGIEVVGAIARLEPKIPTTPDGTWSIGPISLGSTEQAAAILTRAYSREEVCELASGPPEVLQLFGAAVGRL
;
A
#
# COMPACT_ATOMS: atom_id res chain seq x y z
N VAL A 1 -16.81 0.43 10.28
CA VAL A 1 -16.45 0.47 8.84
C VAL A 1 -15.72 1.77 8.60
N LEU A 2 -14.58 1.71 7.90
CA LEU A 2 -13.81 2.90 7.54
C LEU A 2 -14.69 3.87 6.75
N ASP A 3 -14.63 5.13 7.13
CA ASP A 3 -15.33 6.26 6.49
C ASP A 3 -14.44 7.51 6.54
N ALA A 4 -14.94 8.62 6.07
CA ALA A 4 -14.19 9.87 6.08
C ALA A 4 -13.77 10.33 7.48
N ALA A 5 -14.52 10.00 8.53
CA ALA A 5 -14.16 10.35 9.91
C ALA A 5 -13.01 9.48 10.43
N SER A 6 -12.93 8.23 9.99
CA SER A 6 -11.88 7.28 10.38
C SER A 6 -10.54 7.56 9.70
N VAL A 7 -10.51 8.31 8.60
CA VAL A 7 -9.29 8.58 7.82
C VAL A 7 -8.25 9.37 8.61
N GLY A 8 -8.66 10.09 9.65
CA GLY A 8 -7.75 10.77 10.57
C GLY A 8 -6.71 9.84 11.18
N GLY A 9 -7.12 8.63 11.59
CA GLY A 9 -6.21 7.60 12.10
C GLY A 9 -5.19 7.10 11.07
N ILE A 10 -5.56 7.12 9.78
CA ILE A 10 -4.62 6.81 8.69
C ILE A 10 -3.61 7.94 8.53
N LEU A 11 -4.05 9.19 8.52
CA LEU A 11 -3.16 10.35 8.38
C LEU A 11 -2.14 10.45 9.51
N GLU A 12 -2.53 10.12 10.73
CA GLU A 12 -1.64 10.10 11.90
C GLU A 12 -0.44 9.14 11.74
N VAL A 13 -0.57 8.10 10.91
CA VAL A 13 0.50 7.10 10.72
C VAL A 13 1.33 7.30 9.45
N TYR A 14 0.98 8.24 8.58
CA TYR A 14 1.76 8.50 7.35
C TYR A 14 3.23 8.87 7.64
N ARG A 15 3.47 9.86 8.47
CA ARG A 15 4.83 10.28 8.85
C ARG A 15 5.57 9.20 9.66
N PRO A 16 4.95 8.59 10.69
CA PRO A 16 5.57 7.47 11.41
C PRO A 16 5.95 6.28 10.51
N GLU A 17 5.11 5.93 9.53
CA GLU A 17 5.41 4.87 8.57
C GLU A 17 6.66 5.23 7.75
N ARG A 18 6.68 6.41 7.13
CA ARG A 18 7.81 6.88 6.33
C ARG A 18 9.10 6.97 7.15
N THR A 19 9.03 7.46 8.38
CA THR A 19 10.18 7.51 9.30
C THR A 19 10.70 6.10 9.59
N THR A 20 9.81 5.13 9.82
CA THR A 20 10.19 3.74 10.07
C THR A 20 10.83 3.11 8.86
N LEU A 21 10.31 3.37 7.66
CA LEU A 21 10.92 2.92 6.39
C LEU A 21 12.30 3.54 6.18
N SER A 22 12.44 4.85 6.34
CA SER A 22 13.72 5.56 6.17
C SER A 22 14.80 5.02 7.12
N ASN A 23 14.46 4.82 8.39
CA ASN A 23 15.38 4.24 9.38
C ASN A 23 15.80 2.81 9.02
N LEU A 24 14.88 2.00 8.48
CA LEU A 24 15.19 0.67 7.99
C LEU A 24 16.20 0.74 6.84
N LEU A 25 15.94 1.58 5.84
CA LEU A 25 16.78 1.74 4.65
C LEU A 25 18.16 2.32 4.96
N GLU A 26 18.27 3.23 5.94
CA GLU A 26 19.54 3.80 6.42
C GLU A 26 20.43 2.73 7.07
N GLY A 27 19.84 1.70 7.66
CA GLY A 27 20.56 0.60 8.29
C GLY A 27 21.11 -0.45 7.33
N LEU A 28 20.76 -0.41 6.04
CA LEU A 28 21.12 -1.44 5.07
C LEU A 28 22.59 -1.39 4.66
N GLY A 29 23.20 -2.58 4.63
CA GLY A 29 24.47 -2.79 3.98
C GLY A 29 24.38 -2.71 2.44
N PRO A 30 25.51 -2.52 1.75
CA PRO A 30 25.52 -2.34 0.28
C PRO A 30 24.83 -3.47 -0.49
N ASP A 31 24.98 -4.72 -0.04
CA ASP A 31 24.45 -5.90 -0.72
C ASP A 31 22.95 -6.08 -0.53
N GLU A 32 22.42 -5.66 0.62
CA GLU A 32 21.00 -5.81 1.00
C GLU A 32 20.06 -5.02 0.07
N TRP A 33 20.54 -3.92 -0.50
CA TRP A 33 19.82 -3.15 -1.51
C TRP A 33 19.50 -3.94 -2.79
N ALA A 34 20.30 -4.97 -3.09
CA ALA A 34 20.13 -5.82 -4.26
C ALA A 34 19.34 -7.11 -3.96
N TRP A 35 18.98 -7.36 -2.71
CA TRP A 35 18.25 -8.59 -2.36
C TRP A 35 16.88 -8.61 -3.04
N PRO A 36 16.46 -9.79 -3.55
CA PRO A 36 15.16 -9.95 -4.19
C PRO A 36 14.04 -9.77 -3.19
N THR A 37 12.90 -9.29 -3.66
CA THR A 37 11.66 -9.20 -2.87
C THR A 37 10.60 -10.15 -3.41
N GLU A 38 9.44 -10.16 -2.78
CA GLU A 38 8.24 -10.88 -3.26
C GLU A 38 7.65 -10.25 -4.54
N CYS A 39 8.07 -9.05 -4.91
CA CYS A 39 7.82 -8.47 -6.22
C CYS A 39 8.91 -8.99 -7.17
N PRO A 40 8.63 -9.96 -8.07
CA PRO A 40 9.67 -10.70 -8.80
C PRO A 40 10.63 -9.82 -9.62
N GLU A 41 10.14 -8.66 -10.07
CA GLU A 41 10.87 -7.71 -10.90
C GLU A 41 11.72 -6.73 -10.07
N TYR A 42 11.49 -6.65 -8.74
CA TYR A 42 12.06 -5.62 -7.89
C TYR A 42 12.91 -6.18 -6.75
N SER A 43 14.13 -5.67 -6.64
CA SER A 43 14.96 -5.79 -5.44
C SER A 43 14.43 -4.84 -4.34
N VAL A 44 15.01 -4.91 -3.14
CA VAL A 44 14.77 -3.94 -2.06
C VAL A 44 14.87 -2.50 -2.56
N LYS A 45 15.94 -2.19 -3.33
CA LYS A 45 16.09 -0.87 -3.97
C LYS A 45 14.96 -0.59 -4.97
N GLY A 46 14.57 -1.58 -5.75
CA GLY A 46 13.49 -1.45 -6.74
C GLY A 46 12.17 -1.07 -6.07
N VAL A 47 11.79 -1.76 -4.99
CA VAL A 47 10.56 -1.45 -4.23
C VAL A 47 10.65 -0.06 -3.59
N ALA A 48 11.78 0.31 -2.98
CA ALA A 48 11.97 1.66 -2.43
C ALA A 48 11.87 2.75 -3.51
N THR A 49 12.40 2.47 -4.72
CA THR A 49 12.30 3.37 -5.88
C THR A 49 10.85 3.46 -6.39
N HIS A 50 10.11 2.35 -6.37
CA HIS A 50 8.69 2.33 -6.72
C HIS A 50 7.87 3.21 -5.77
N ILE A 51 8.06 3.10 -4.46
CA ILE A 51 7.40 3.97 -3.47
C ILE A 51 7.67 5.47 -3.76
N LEU A 52 8.92 5.82 -4.11
CA LEU A 52 9.24 7.19 -4.53
C LEU A 52 8.47 7.61 -5.78
N GLY A 53 8.32 6.71 -6.75
CA GLY A 53 7.56 6.96 -7.97
C GLY A 53 6.08 7.24 -7.71
N ASP A 54 5.49 6.48 -6.79
CA ASP A 54 4.10 6.68 -6.37
C ASP A 54 3.91 8.05 -5.71
N ASP A 55 4.79 8.44 -4.78
CA ASP A 55 4.75 9.77 -4.16
C ASP A 55 4.82 10.88 -5.21
N LEU A 56 5.78 10.80 -6.14
CA LEU A 56 5.97 11.81 -7.19
C LEU A 56 4.77 11.87 -8.15
N SER A 57 4.25 10.71 -8.56
CA SER A 57 3.07 10.61 -9.42
C SER A 57 1.84 11.23 -8.75
N LEU A 58 1.61 10.91 -7.48
CA LEU A 58 0.51 11.42 -6.68
C LEU A 58 0.60 12.96 -6.55
N LEU A 59 1.76 13.47 -6.12
CA LEU A 59 1.97 14.90 -5.94
C LEU A 59 1.79 15.66 -7.25
N SER A 60 2.34 15.15 -8.34
CA SER A 60 2.23 15.76 -9.66
C SER A 60 0.77 15.84 -10.13
N ARG A 61 0.01 14.74 -10.11
CA ARG A 61 -1.34 14.70 -10.65
C ARG A 61 -2.43 15.19 -9.69
N GLN A 62 -2.35 14.82 -8.40
CA GLN A 62 -3.41 15.20 -7.46
C GLN A 62 -3.20 16.59 -6.85
N ARG A 63 -1.98 16.90 -6.38
CA ARG A 63 -1.67 18.19 -5.77
C ARG A 63 -1.51 19.29 -6.82
N ASP A 64 -0.68 19.02 -7.84
CA ASP A 64 -0.25 20.03 -8.82
C ASP A 64 -1.13 20.03 -10.09
N GLN A 65 -2.11 19.11 -10.18
CA GLN A 65 -3.07 18.99 -11.30
C GLN A 65 -2.38 18.80 -12.66
N ALA A 66 -1.20 18.18 -12.68
CA ALA A 66 -0.50 17.85 -13.91
C ALA A 66 -1.13 16.63 -14.59
N GLU A 67 -0.88 16.48 -15.87
CA GLU A 67 -1.31 15.30 -16.62
C GLU A 67 -0.68 14.02 -16.02
N SER A 68 -1.51 12.99 -15.84
CA SER A 68 -1.06 11.72 -15.30
C SER A 68 -0.07 11.03 -16.26
N GLY A 69 1.07 10.58 -15.73
CA GLY A 69 2.02 9.78 -16.50
C GLY A 69 1.41 8.50 -17.07
N LEU A 70 0.42 7.92 -16.36
CA LEU A 70 -0.34 6.78 -16.86
C LEU A 70 -1.22 7.14 -18.06
N SER A 71 -1.82 8.35 -18.07
CA SER A 71 -2.59 8.85 -19.21
C SER A 71 -1.71 9.06 -20.45
N LEU A 72 -0.51 9.62 -20.25
CA LEU A 72 0.49 9.76 -21.30
C LEU A 72 0.90 8.40 -21.88
N LEU A 73 1.13 7.41 -21.01
CA LEU A 73 1.46 6.05 -21.43
C LEU A 73 0.30 5.37 -22.17
N MET A 74 -0.94 5.59 -21.72
CA MET A 74 -2.14 5.07 -22.37
C MET A 74 -2.29 5.60 -23.81
N ALA A 75 -1.91 6.86 -24.05
CA ALA A 75 -1.88 7.46 -25.38
C ALA A 75 -0.77 6.85 -26.27
N GLU A 76 0.31 6.31 -25.67
CA GLU A 76 1.40 5.63 -26.39
C GLU A 76 1.04 4.15 -26.66
N LEU A 77 0.49 3.43 -25.68
CA LEU A 77 0.21 1.99 -25.72
C LEU A 77 -1.29 1.72 -25.96
N HIS A 78 -1.79 2.08 -27.13
CA HIS A 78 -3.19 1.89 -27.49
C HIS A 78 -3.65 0.43 -27.35
N GLY A 79 -4.78 0.21 -26.65
CA GLY A 79 -5.45 -1.10 -26.56
C GLY A 79 -4.90 -2.01 -25.46
N SER A 80 -3.93 -1.57 -24.64
CA SER A 80 -3.50 -2.33 -23.48
C SER A 80 -4.52 -2.25 -22.34
N ASP A 81 -4.65 -3.35 -21.59
CA ASP A 81 -5.45 -3.34 -20.36
C ASP A 81 -4.79 -2.49 -19.26
N PHE A 82 -5.58 -2.09 -18.27
CA PHE A 82 -5.13 -1.19 -17.21
C PHE A 82 -3.94 -1.76 -16.41
N ARG A 83 -3.93 -3.07 -16.14
CA ARG A 83 -2.85 -3.68 -15.38
C ARG A 83 -1.52 -3.63 -16.14
N THR A 84 -1.56 -4.00 -17.42
CA THR A 84 -0.38 -3.90 -18.30
C THR A 84 0.16 -2.47 -18.38
N LEU A 85 -0.72 -1.46 -18.44
CA LEU A 85 -0.32 -0.05 -18.42
C LEU A 85 0.36 0.33 -17.10
N LEU A 86 -0.23 -0.06 -15.98
CA LEU A 86 0.30 0.25 -14.65
C LEU A 86 1.67 -0.42 -14.43
N ASP A 87 1.77 -1.72 -14.74
CA ASP A 87 3.03 -2.47 -14.61
C ASP A 87 4.11 -1.83 -15.50
N THR A 88 3.79 -1.50 -16.76
CA THR A 88 4.73 -0.82 -17.68
C THR A 88 5.15 0.55 -17.17
N PHE A 89 4.24 1.33 -16.59
CA PHE A 89 4.54 2.64 -16.03
C PHE A 89 5.53 2.52 -14.87
N ASN A 90 5.28 1.61 -13.95
CA ASN A 90 6.12 1.36 -12.78
C ASN A 90 7.51 0.85 -13.19
N ASP A 91 7.58 -0.10 -14.12
CA ASP A 91 8.84 -0.67 -14.63
C ASP A 91 9.70 0.39 -15.32
N ARG A 92 9.10 1.26 -16.14
CA ARG A 92 9.82 2.36 -16.80
C ARG A 92 10.39 3.33 -15.76
N TRP A 93 9.63 3.65 -14.72
CA TRP A 93 10.10 4.52 -13.65
C TRP A 93 11.27 3.89 -12.88
N VAL A 94 11.09 2.66 -12.39
CA VAL A 94 12.13 1.96 -11.62
C VAL A 94 13.40 1.80 -12.46
N ALA A 95 13.28 1.43 -13.74
CA ALA A 95 14.41 1.33 -14.65
C ALA A 95 15.10 2.68 -14.90
N ALA A 96 14.34 3.75 -15.07
CA ALA A 96 14.90 5.09 -15.28
C ALA A 96 15.58 5.63 -14.02
N ALA A 97 15.05 5.36 -12.84
CA ALA A 97 15.58 5.86 -11.56
C ALA A 97 16.67 4.95 -10.93
N ARG A 98 17.03 3.84 -11.57
CA ARG A 98 18.04 2.88 -11.06
C ARG A 98 19.40 3.49 -10.70
N PHE A 99 19.74 4.66 -11.28
CA PHE A 99 21.01 5.36 -11.02
C PHE A 99 21.02 6.11 -9.66
N LEU A 100 19.87 6.31 -9.03
CA LEU A 100 19.80 6.96 -7.73
C LEU A 100 20.67 6.21 -6.73
N SER A 101 21.54 6.92 -6.01
CA SER A 101 22.25 6.32 -4.88
C SER A 101 21.29 6.01 -3.73
N PRO A 102 21.56 4.99 -2.90
CA PRO A 102 20.77 4.71 -1.70
C PRO A 102 20.54 5.97 -0.84
N LYS A 103 21.59 6.74 -0.59
CA LYS A 103 21.49 7.98 0.20
C LYS A 103 20.50 8.98 -0.41
N LEU A 104 20.63 9.27 -1.71
CA LEU A 104 19.72 10.20 -2.40
C LEU A 104 18.29 9.67 -2.42
N LEU A 105 18.10 8.36 -2.61
CA LEU A 105 16.78 7.73 -2.58
C LEU A 105 16.10 7.91 -1.22
N ILE A 106 16.82 7.71 -0.11
CA ILE A 106 16.30 7.91 1.25
C ILE A 106 15.93 9.39 1.48
N GLU A 107 16.80 10.33 1.08
CA GLU A 107 16.53 11.76 1.19
C GLU A 107 15.26 12.17 0.41
N LEU A 108 15.11 11.67 -0.81
CA LEU A 108 13.91 11.95 -1.64
C LEU A 108 12.66 11.33 -1.03
N LEU A 109 12.72 10.08 -0.55
CA LEU A 109 11.61 9.43 0.15
C LEU A 109 11.17 10.22 1.38
N GLY A 110 12.11 10.76 2.16
CA GLY A 110 11.80 11.63 3.29
C GLY A 110 11.04 12.88 2.87
N LEU A 111 11.54 13.59 1.85
CA LEU A 111 10.91 14.81 1.32
C LEU A 111 9.53 14.55 0.73
N THR A 112 9.40 13.55 -0.15
CA THR A 112 8.12 13.26 -0.81
C THR A 112 7.09 12.72 0.18
N GLY A 113 7.53 11.93 1.16
CA GLY A 113 6.67 11.45 2.25
C GLY A 113 6.07 12.59 3.06
N GLU A 114 6.86 13.61 3.40
CA GLU A 114 6.37 14.80 4.10
C GLU A 114 5.39 15.60 3.23
N TRP A 115 5.74 15.89 1.97
CA TRP A 115 4.87 16.62 1.06
C TRP A 115 3.53 15.92 0.80
N THR A 116 3.54 14.58 0.76
CA THR A 116 2.30 13.81 0.61
C THR A 116 1.44 13.89 1.88
N ALA A 117 2.06 13.80 3.06
CA ALA A 117 1.35 13.95 4.33
C ALA A 117 0.72 15.34 4.45
N GLU A 118 1.49 16.41 4.19
CA GLU A 118 1.00 17.80 4.17
C GLU A 118 -0.16 17.98 3.19
N TYR A 119 -0.04 17.42 1.98
CA TYR A 119 -1.08 17.52 0.97
C TYR A 119 -2.36 16.83 1.45
N TYR A 120 -2.29 15.61 1.93
CA TYR A 120 -3.45 14.87 2.39
C TYR A 120 -4.12 15.47 3.63
N GLU A 121 -3.35 16.08 4.54
CA GLU A 121 -3.88 16.83 5.66
C GLU A 121 -4.60 18.12 5.26
N SER A 122 -4.25 18.68 4.10
CA SER A 122 -4.85 19.93 3.58
C SER A 122 -6.16 19.72 2.83
N VAL A 123 -6.51 18.50 2.43
CA VAL A 123 -7.69 18.20 1.61
C VAL A 123 -8.83 17.69 2.49
N ASP A 124 -10.04 18.20 2.25
CA ASP A 124 -11.25 17.64 2.86
C ASP A 124 -11.47 16.20 2.30
N PRO A 125 -11.45 15.17 3.15
CA PRO A 125 -11.61 13.78 2.71
C PRO A 125 -12.94 13.46 2.04
N LEU A 126 -13.94 14.34 2.16
CA LEU A 126 -15.24 14.20 1.49
C LEU A 126 -15.30 14.83 0.10
N THR A 127 -14.30 15.64 -0.29
CA THR A 127 -14.25 16.17 -1.65
C THR A 127 -14.20 15.05 -2.68
N GLU A 128 -14.66 15.38 -3.88
CA GLU A 128 -14.57 14.50 -5.04
C GLU A 128 -13.11 14.35 -5.47
N GLY A 129 -12.67 13.12 -5.63
CA GLY A 129 -11.31 12.76 -6.04
C GLY A 129 -11.33 11.78 -7.21
N GLU A 130 -10.16 11.26 -7.53
CA GLU A 130 -9.98 10.27 -8.58
C GLU A 130 -10.71 8.97 -8.25
N SER A 131 -11.08 8.22 -9.28
CA SER A 131 -11.63 6.88 -9.15
C SER A 131 -10.63 5.94 -8.45
N VAL A 132 -11.09 5.23 -7.44
CA VAL A 132 -10.29 4.22 -6.72
C VAL A 132 -10.98 2.86 -6.82
N GLY A 133 -10.57 2.09 -7.82
CA GLY A 133 -11.24 0.84 -8.22
C GLY A 133 -11.29 -0.24 -7.14
N ILE A 134 -10.33 -0.27 -6.20
CA ILE A 134 -10.35 -1.26 -5.09
C ILE A 134 -11.55 -1.10 -4.17
N PHE A 135 -12.14 0.11 -4.07
CA PHE A 135 -13.38 0.36 -3.34
C PHE A 135 -14.65 0.14 -4.20
N GLY A 136 -14.49 -0.31 -5.43
CA GLY A 136 -15.59 -0.64 -6.34
C GLY A 136 -16.03 0.50 -7.25
N SER A 137 -15.31 1.63 -7.28
CA SER A 137 -15.56 2.70 -8.24
C SER A 137 -15.15 2.28 -9.66
N ARG A 138 -15.93 2.68 -10.65
CA ARG A 138 -15.56 2.50 -12.06
C ARG A 138 -14.55 3.56 -12.48
N GLN A 139 -13.78 3.30 -13.53
CA GLN A 139 -12.74 4.23 -14.01
C GLN A 139 -13.28 5.62 -14.40
N ASP A 140 -14.55 5.70 -14.76
CA ASP A 140 -15.26 6.91 -15.19
C ASP A 140 -16.05 7.59 -14.06
N GLU A 141 -15.97 7.04 -12.84
CA GLU A 141 -16.67 7.56 -11.66
C GLU A 141 -15.65 8.20 -10.70
N SER A 142 -15.98 9.37 -10.18
CA SER A 142 -15.22 9.95 -9.06
C SER A 142 -15.45 9.16 -7.77
N SER A 143 -14.50 9.26 -6.86
CA SER A 143 -14.58 8.69 -5.52
C SER A 143 -14.41 9.78 -4.47
N PRO A 144 -14.94 9.63 -3.25
CA PRO A 144 -14.53 10.48 -2.15
C PRO A 144 -13.01 10.42 -1.96
N PHE A 145 -12.39 11.57 -1.69
CA PHE A 145 -10.93 11.68 -1.62
C PHE A 145 -10.29 10.76 -0.57
N TRP A 146 -11.03 10.43 0.50
CA TRP A 146 -10.54 9.47 1.51
C TRP A 146 -10.21 8.08 0.94
N HIS A 147 -10.82 7.67 -0.20
CA HIS A 147 -10.45 6.44 -0.89
C HIS A 147 -9.00 6.47 -1.38
N ALA A 148 -8.57 7.61 -1.91
CA ALA A 148 -7.18 7.79 -2.36
C ALA A 148 -6.21 7.73 -1.17
N ILE A 149 -6.52 8.42 -0.06
CA ILE A 149 -5.72 8.39 1.16
C ILE A 149 -5.57 6.96 1.70
N ALA A 150 -6.68 6.22 1.77
CA ALA A 150 -6.70 4.86 2.29
C ALA A 150 -5.93 3.88 1.38
N ARG A 151 -6.11 3.98 0.06
CA ARG A 151 -5.37 3.17 -0.91
C ARG A 151 -3.87 3.42 -0.81
N GLU A 152 -3.46 4.68 -0.77
CA GLU A 152 -2.06 5.06 -0.72
C GLU A 152 -1.37 4.59 0.57
N TYR A 153 -2.11 4.58 1.68
CA TYR A 153 -1.62 3.99 2.92
C TYR A 153 -1.37 2.49 2.76
N LEU A 154 -2.29 1.74 2.15
CA LEU A 154 -2.10 0.30 1.88
C LEU A 154 -0.88 0.03 1.02
N GLU A 155 -0.68 0.76 -0.07
CA GLU A 155 0.49 0.61 -0.95
C GLU A 155 1.79 0.76 -0.16
N ARG A 156 1.90 1.80 0.66
CA ARG A 156 3.08 2.04 1.49
C ARG A 156 3.30 0.93 2.52
N TRP A 157 2.25 0.54 3.23
CA TRP A 157 2.33 -0.50 4.26
C TRP A 157 2.69 -1.87 3.68
N ILE A 158 2.13 -2.23 2.53
CA ILE A 158 2.43 -3.48 1.80
C ILE A 158 3.89 -3.48 1.36
N HIS A 159 4.33 -2.45 0.64
CA HIS A 159 5.69 -2.38 0.11
C HIS A 159 6.75 -2.30 1.20
N HIS A 160 6.50 -1.56 2.28
CA HIS A 160 7.37 -1.57 3.45
C HIS A 160 7.49 -2.98 4.06
N SER A 161 6.37 -3.68 4.19
CA SER A 161 6.37 -5.05 4.70
C SER A 161 7.12 -6.02 3.78
N GLN A 162 7.02 -5.86 2.47
CA GLN A 162 7.80 -6.64 1.48
C GLN A 162 9.31 -6.39 1.60
N ILE A 163 9.74 -5.14 1.78
CA ILE A 163 11.15 -4.81 2.06
C ILE A 163 11.59 -5.50 3.35
N ARG A 164 10.81 -5.42 4.42
CA ARG A 164 11.12 -6.07 5.71
C ARG A 164 11.31 -7.57 5.55
N ARG A 165 10.40 -8.25 4.88
CA ARG A 165 10.49 -9.71 4.65
C ARG A 165 11.68 -10.11 3.78
N ALA A 166 12.04 -9.30 2.78
CA ALA A 166 13.26 -9.50 2.00
C ALA A 166 14.53 -9.44 2.87
N LEU A 167 14.46 -8.78 4.02
CA LEU A 167 15.55 -8.64 5.02
C LEU A 167 15.39 -9.63 6.19
N ASP A 168 14.61 -10.70 6.02
CA ASP A 168 14.31 -11.69 7.07
C ASP A 168 13.66 -11.08 8.34
N LEU A 169 12.96 -9.96 8.20
CA LEU A 169 12.19 -9.34 9.27
C LEU A 169 10.70 -9.64 9.09
N SER A 170 9.95 -9.67 10.20
CA SER A 170 8.48 -9.76 10.14
C SER A 170 7.89 -8.56 9.39
N SER A 171 6.69 -8.75 8.80
CA SER A 171 5.89 -7.63 8.25
C SER A 171 5.76 -6.49 9.25
N LEU A 172 5.44 -5.29 8.79
CA LEU A 172 5.22 -4.14 9.66
C LEU A 172 3.94 -4.36 10.48
N SER A 173 4.08 -5.06 11.62
CA SER A 173 2.98 -5.59 12.46
C SER A 173 2.66 -4.73 13.68
N ASP A 174 3.41 -3.64 13.92
CA ASP A 174 3.09 -2.73 15.02
C ASP A 174 1.63 -2.31 14.96
N ARG A 175 0.95 -2.39 16.11
CA ARG A 175 -0.49 -2.10 16.21
C ARG A 175 -0.91 -0.79 15.58
N LYS A 176 -0.09 0.27 15.72
CA LYS A 176 -0.35 1.60 15.14
C LYS A 176 -0.46 1.57 13.62
N PHE A 177 0.24 0.64 12.94
CA PHE A 177 0.18 0.47 11.49
C PHE A 177 -0.85 -0.60 11.07
N LEU A 178 -0.97 -1.67 11.87
CA LEU A 178 -1.89 -2.74 11.55
C LEU A 178 -3.36 -2.31 11.68
N VAL A 179 -3.69 -1.47 12.68
CA VAL A 179 -5.08 -1.01 12.88
C VAL A 179 -5.63 -0.26 11.65
N PRO A 180 -4.98 0.79 11.13
CA PRO A 180 -5.44 1.43 9.90
C PRO A 180 -5.48 0.47 8.71
N GLY A 181 -4.48 -0.41 8.58
CA GLY A 181 -4.43 -1.40 7.50
C GLY A 181 -5.64 -2.35 7.50
N ILE A 182 -5.99 -2.93 8.64
CA ILE A 182 -7.14 -3.84 8.75
C ILE A 182 -8.47 -3.10 8.51
N GLU A 183 -8.59 -1.84 8.92
CA GLU A 183 -9.78 -1.02 8.67
C GLU A 183 -9.97 -0.76 7.17
N VAL A 184 -8.89 -0.45 6.45
CA VAL A 184 -8.95 -0.26 4.99
C VAL A 184 -9.31 -1.56 4.29
N VAL A 185 -8.67 -2.68 4.63
CA VAL A 185 -9.00 -3.98 4.02
C VAL A 185 -10.43 -4.41 4.35
N GLY A 186 -10.89 -4.14 5.57
CA GLY A 186 -12.28 -4.35 5.97
C GLY A 186 -13.27 -3.57 5.11
N ALA A 187 -12.97 -2.30 4.82
CA ALA A 187 -13.78 -1.47 3.93
C ALA A 187 -13.82 -2.00 2.49
N ILE A 188 -12.67 -2.40 1.96
CA ILE A 188 -12.57 -3.01 0.61
C ILE A 188 -13.37 -4.32 0.54
N ALA A 189 -13.25 -5.17 1.55
CA ALA A 189 -13.98 -6.44 1.64
C ALA A 189 -15.46 -6.25 2.04
N ARG A 190 -15.87 -5.06 2.47
CA ARG A 190 -17.20 -4.75 3.04
C ARG A 190 -17.51 -5.58 4.28
N LEU A 191 -16.48 -5.82 5.09
CA LEU A 191 -16.55 -6.60 6.33
C LEU A 191 -16.01 -5.74 7.49
N GLU A 192 -16.62 -5.87 8.66
CA GLU A 192 -16.24 -5.10 9.85
C GLU A 192 -15.01 -5.74 10.53
N PRO A 193 -13.91 -5.00 10.74
CA PRO A 193 -12.75 -5.52 11.47
C PRO A 193 -13.03 -5.59 12.96
N LYS A 194 -12.43 -6.60 13.62
CA LYS A 194 -12.40 -6.72 15.08
C LYS A 194 -10.96 -6.66 15.56
N ILE A 195 -10.66 -5.59 16.25
CA ILE A 195 -9.33 -5.30 16.77
C ILE A 195 -9.25 -5.86 18.19
N PRO A 196 -8.32 -6.78 18.49
CA PRO A 196 -8.22 -7.36 19.83
C PRO A 196 -7.81 -6.30 20.86
N THR A 197 -8.33 -6.43 22.09
CA THR A 197 -8.00 -5.53 23.20
C THR A 197 -6.72 -5.93 23.92
N THR A 198 -6.25 -7.16 23.73
CA THR A 198 -5.03 -7.71 24.33
C THR A 198 -3.99 -8.01 23.27
N PRO A 199 -2.67 -7.99 23.58
CA PRO A 199 -1.61 -8.31 22.62
C PRO A 199 -1.74 -9.71 21.99
N ASP A 200 -2.17 -10.70 22.78
CA ASP A 200 -2.33 -12.10 22.33
C ASP A 200 -3.71 -12.38 21.73
N GLY A 201 -4.50 -11.33 21.51
CA GLY A 201 -5.85 -11.46 20.95
C GLY A 201 -5.84 -11.78 19.46
N THR A 202 -6.91 -12.42 19.01
CA THR A 202 -7.09 -12.79 17.61
C THR A 202 -7.65 -11.62 16.79
N TRP A 203 -6.97 -11.30 15.71
CA TRP A 203 -7.44 -10.32 14.72
C TRP A 203 -8.47 -10.98 13.79
N SER A 204 -9.49 -10.23 13.40
CA SER A 204 -10.48 -10.74 12.45
C SER A 204 -11.12 -9.63 11.61
N ILE A 205 -11.68 -10.02 10.45
CA ILE A 205 -12.48 -9.16 9.57
C ILE A 205 -13.80 -9.90 9.31
N GLY A 206 -14.90 -9.37 9.82
CA GLY A 206 -16.19 -10.05 9.81
C GLY A 206 -16.10 -11.43 10.47
N PRO A 207 -16.51 -12.51 9.77
CA PRO A 207 -16.42 -13.87 10.27
C PRO A 207 -15.04 -14.54 10.04
N ILE A 208 -14.06 -13.81 9.49
CA ILE A 208 -12.75 -14.34 9.13
C ILE A 208 -11.77 -14.06 10.25
N SER A 209 -11.18 -15.10 10.82
CA SER A 209 -10.07 -15.00 11.76
C SER A 209 -8.74 -14.94 11.02
N LEU A 210 -7.89 -13.97 11.36
CA LEU A 210 -6.55 -13.74 10.80
C LEU A 210 -5.44 -14.22 11.75
N GLY A 211 -5.79 -14.71 12.95
CA GLY A 211 -4.81 -15.21 13.91
C GLY A 211 -4.10 -14.13 14.72
N SER A 212 -2.79 -14.32 14.95
CA SER A 212 -1.94 -13.39 15.71
C SER A 212 -1.71 -12.07 14.99
N THR A 213 -1.08 -11.14 15.68
CA THR A 213 -0.70 -9.82 15.12
C THR A 213 0.22 -9.97 13.90
N GLU A 214 1.25 -10.84 14.00
CA GLU A 214 2.19 -11.09 12.91
C GLU A 214 1.51 -11.78 11.73
N GLN A 215 0.65 -12.77 12.02
CA GLN A 215 -0.07 -13.51 10.97
C GLN A 215 -1.06 -12.59 10.25
N ALA A 216 -1.80 -11.76 10.97
CA ALA A 216 -2.71 -10.78 10.38
C ALA A 216 -1.95 -9.78 9.48
N ALA A 217 -0.83 -9.22 9.96
CA ALA A 217 -0.01 -8.32 9.16
C ALA A 217 0.53 -9.01 7.90
N ALA A 218 1.04 -10.24 8.02
CA ALA A 218 1.56 -10.99 6.88
C ALA A 218 0.46 -11.28 5.82
N ILE A 219 -0.72 -11.73 6.23
CA ILE A 219 -1.86 -11.96 5.34
C ILE A 219 -2.24 -10.65 4.62
N LEU A 220 -2.43 -9.57 5.37
CA LEU A 220 -2.93 -8.32 4.84
C LEU A 220 -1.90 -7.55 3.99
N THR A 221 -0.61 -7.85 4.14
CA THR A 221 0.47 -7.27 3.35
C THR A 221 1.00 -8.20 2.25
N ARG A 222 0.18 -9.15 1.81
CA ARG A 222 0.44 -10.02 0.66
C ARG A 222 1.67 -10.92 0.79
N ALA A 223 1.99 -11.39 2.01
CA ALA A 223 3.03 -12.40 2.22
C ALA A 223 2.66 -13.78 1.64
N TYR A 224 1.40 -13.97 1.27
CA TYR A 224 0.83 -15.26 0.87
C TYR A 224 0.03 -15.14 -0.41
N SER A 225 0.01 -16.20 -1.21
CA SER A 225 -0.89 -16.34 -2.34
C SER A 225 -2.36 -16.38 -1.86
N ARG A 226 -3.28 -16.21 -2.79
CA ARG A 226 -4.71 -16.30 -2.49
C ARG A 226 -5.10 -17.65 -1.88
N GLU A 227 -4.51 -18.73 -2.38
CA GLU A 227 -4.73 -20.10 -1.91
C GLU A 227 -4.23 -20.25 -0.47
N GLU A 228 -3.01 -19.80 -0.17
CA GLU A 228 -2.43 -19.82 1.17
C GLU A 228 -3.22 -18.96 2.16
N VAL A 229 -3.73 -17.80 1.75
CA VAL A 229 -4.62 -16.98 2.60
C VAL A 229 -5.87 -17.76 3.00
N CYS A 230 -6.46 -18.54 2.08
CA CYS A 230 -7.62 -19.38 2.38
C CYS A 230 -7.31 -20.55 3.31
N GLU A 231 -6.06 -20.99 3.38
CA GLU A 231 -5.61 -22.06 4.28
C GLU A 231 -5.24 -21.52 5.68
N LEU A 232 -4.65 -20.34 5.74
CA LEU A 232 -4.14 -19.71 6.97
C LEU A 232 -5.22 -19.00 7.76
N ALA A 233 -6.13 -18.30 7.08
CA ALA A 233 -7.27 -17.66 7.69
C ALA A 233 -8.39 -18.69 7.92
N SER A 234 -9.24 -18.48 8.92
CA SER A 234 -10.37 -19.37 9.19
C SER A 234 -11.69 -18.62 9.15
N GLY A 235 -12.71 -19.25 8.55
CA GLY A 235 -14.03 -18.65 8.36
C GLY A 235 -14.91 -19.43 7.38
N PRO A 236 -16.12 -18.98 7.07
CA PRO A 236 -16.96 -19.61 6.06
C PRO A 236 -16.28 -19.62 4.67
N PRO A 237 -16.23 -20.78 3.96
CA PRO A 237 -15.45 -20.93 2.74
C PRO A 237 -15.77 -19.90 1.64
N GLU A 238 -17.03 -19.56 1.46
CA GLU A 238 -17.47 -18.56 0.48
C GLU A 238 -16.97 -17.14 0.82
N VAL A 239 -16.93 -16.78 2.11
CA VAL A 239 -16.41 -15.49 2.57
C VAL A 239 -14.89 -15.44 2.47
N LEU A 240 -14.20 -16.55 2.79
CA LEU A 240 -12.74 -16.68 2.63
C LEU A 240 -12.31 -16.48 1.18
N GLN A 241 -13.04 -17.06 0.21
CA GLN A 241 -12.72 -16.87 -1.20
C GLN A 241 -12.85 -15.41 -1.66
N LEU A 242 -13.91 -14.73 -1.20
CA LEU A 242 -14.10 -13.30 -1.49
C LEU A 242 -13.02 -12.44 -0.83
N PHE A 243 -12.67 -12.76 0.41
CA PHE A 243 -11.59 -12.08 1.15
C PHE A 243 -10.23 -12.28 0.48
N GLY A 244 -9.86 -13.53 0.15
CA GLY A 244 -8.61 -13.81 -0.58
C GLY A 244 -8.54 -13.10 -1.93
N ALA A 245 -9.68 -12.95 -2.63
CA ALA A 245 -9.75 -12.16 -3.85
C ALA A 245 -9.64 -10.65 -3.59
N ALA A 246 -10.08 -10.15 -2.43
CA ALA A 246 -9.90 -8.76 -2.04
C ALA A 246 -8.42 -8.46 -1.72
N VAL A 247 -7.79 -9.29 -0.90
CA VAL A 247 -6.35 -9.19 -0.56
C VAL A 247 -5.47 -9.31 -1.80
N GLY A 248 -5.79 -10.18 -2.74
CA GLY A 248 -5.04 -10.34 -3.99
C GLY A 248 -5.14 -9.18 -4.98
N ARG A 249 -6.03 -8.20 -4.71
CA ARG A 249 -6.18 -6.97 -5.53
C ARG A 249 -5.48 -5.75 -4.95
N LEU A 250 -4.98 -5.85 -3.71
CA LEU A 250 -4.25 -4.78 -3.02
C LEU A 250 -2.94 -4.43 -3.70
#